data_c7d9b5daa04592ae2107618a898dd658
#
_entry.id   c7d9b5daa04592ae2107618a898dd658
#
_cell.length_a   1.000
_cell.length_b   1.000
_cell.length_c   1.000
_cell.angle_alpha   90.00
_cell.angle_beta   90.00
_cell.angle_gamma   90.00
#
_symmetry.space_group_name_H-M   'P 1'
#
loop_
_entity.id
_entity.type
_entity.pdbx_description
1 polymer ?
#
loop_
_entity_poly.entity_id
_entity_poly.type
_entity_poly.pdbx_seq_one_letter_code
_entity_poly.pdbx_strand_id
1 'polypeptide(L)'
;MLSGFELAHLSHVRFPTLRYHNKLILSLLIVFGILGLLLLASKDLLTLQIESQHSAQDPLFPSYTAALLGAQATGGNRYDVLENGDQIFPAMLAAIASAKRRVSFESYIYEKGVVGGQFTDALEAAAKRGVKVNVIVDALGSKSMPKEWTDRLEAAGVSIGTFGTPKWYAPRAVNNRTHRKILIIDGRVGFTGGVGLADHWLGHAQGKDHWRDMMVRIEGPAARLMEGAFDENLIETHQPVTPIVDPPPDIPPSPRDSAMVLRSSPAGGSSDLKRLYLLTIAAAQHTLDICSPYFITDSSTEWALAQAVKRGVRVRILVEGDMTDAMPVKYASRAAYEHLLQQGIAIYEYTPTMMHTKVMIVDGVWSVFGSANFDNRSLETNDEMNVAVSDPDLAARLIQEFEHDLQSSKKLEYAEWRHRSPLEKTREHFWSYFGEIF
;
A
#
# COMPACT_ATOMS: atom_id res chain seq x y z
N MET A 1 59.62 0.59 -77.58
CA MET A 1 60.64 0.71 -76.51
C MET A 1 60.00 0.93 -75.21
N LEU A 2 60.24 0.08 -74.20
CA LEU A 2 60.09 0.25 -72.79
C LEU A 2 58.65 0.33 -72.29
N SER A 3 58.25 -0.62 -71.70
CA SER A 3 58.44 -1.40 -70.47
C SER A 3 57.39 -1.07 -69.42
N GLY A 4 56.65 -2.02 -69.14
CA GLY A 4 55.91 -2.54 -68.06
C GLY A 4 56.31 -2.08 -66.67
N PHE A 5 55.30 -1.80 -65.87
CA PHE A 5 55.41 -1.88 -64.42
C PHE A 5 54.19 -2.61 -63.89
N GLU A 6 54.51 -3.72 -63.27
CA GLU A 6 53.58 -4.58 -62.54
C GLU A 6 53.01 -3.82 -61.35
N LEU A 7 51.72 -3.87 -61.21
CA LEU A 7 51.00 -3.59 -59.95
C LEU A 7 50.72 -4.94 -59.27
N ALA A 8 51.71 -5.36 -58.46
CA ALA A 8 51.59 -6.52 -57.60
C ALA A 8 51.00 -6.13 -56.24
N HIS A 9 50.02 -6.88 -55.84
CA HIS A 9 49.61 -7.22 -54.45
C HIS A 9 49.43 -6.11 -53.43
N LEU A 10 48.20 -5.69 -53.28
CA LEU A 10 47.64 -5.36 -51.96
C LEU A 10 46.45 -6.27 -51.71
N SER A 11 46.73 -7.50 -51.29
CA SER A 11 45.72 -8.45 -50.79
C SER A 11 45.82 -8.52 -49.26
N HIS A 12 44.65 -8.42 -48.63
CA HIS A 12 44.38 -8.92 -47.30
C HIS A 12 44.95 -8.18 -46.09
N VAL A 13 44.38 -7.04 -45.78
CA VAL A 13 44.25 -6.67 -44.38
C VAL A 13 42.88 -7.19 -43.88
N ARG A 14 42.89 -8.44 -43.36
CA ARG A 14 41.75 -8.94 -42.55
C ARG A 14 41.77 -8.20 -41.23
N PHE A 15 40.74 -7.44 -40.95
CA PHE A 15 40.47 -6.90 -39.64
C PHE A 15 39.79 -7.99 -38.76
N PRO A 16 40.50 -8.68 -37.86
CA PRO A 16 39.89 -9.64 -36.93
C PRO A 16 39.19 -8.98 -35.75
N THR A 17 39.26 -7.67 -35.61
CA THR A 17 38.95 -6.91 -34.42
C THR A 17 37.45 -6.73 -34.16
N LEU A 18 36.59 -6.64 -35.16
CA LEU A 18 35.18 -6.39 -34.97
C LEU A 18 34.40 -7.52 -34.25
N ARG A 19 34.78 -8.79 -34.52
CA ARG A 19 34.14 -9.95 -33.88
C ARG A 19 34.50 -10.10 -32.40
N TYR A 20 35.70 -9.74 -31.98
CA TYR A 20 36.14 -9.81 -30.58
C TYR A 20 35.54 -8.68 -29.77
N HIS A 21 35.46 -7.46 -30.30
CA HIS A 21 34.84 -6.33 -29.63
C HIS A 21 33.34 -6.57 -29.36
N ASN A 22 32.60 -7.10 -30.33
CA ASN A 22 31.18 -7.41 -30.14
C ASN A 22 30.95 -8.51 -29.08
N LYS A 23 31.81 -9.53 -29.01
CA LYS A 23 31.75 -10.55 -27.96
C LYS A 23 32.10 -9.99 -26.60
N LEU A 24 33.09 -9.11 -26.49
CA LEU A 24 33.45 -8.43 -25.24
C LEU A 24 32.34 -7.53 -24.76
N ILE A 25 31.74 -6.73 -25.64
CA ILE A 25 30.59 -5.85 -25.31
C ILE A 25 29.40 -6.69 -24.84
N LEU A 26 29.07 -7.78 -25.55
CA LEU A 26 27.98 -8.67 -25.15
C LEU A 26 28.26 -9.32 -23.79
N SER A 27 29.50 -9.78 -23.54
CA SER A 27 29.87 -10.33 -22.23
C SER A 27 29.78 -9.28 -21.11
N LEU A 28 30.22 -8.06 -21.34
CA LEU A 28 30.07 -6.96 -20.38
C LEU A 28 28.60 -6.63 -20.12
N LEU A 29 27.78 -6.58 -21.16
CA LEU A 29 26.31 -6.35 -20.98
C LEU A 29 25.64 -7.46 -20.17
N ILE A 30 26.05 -8.73 -20.41
CA ILE A 30 25.56 -9.89 -19.64
C ILE A 30 26.03 -9.78 -18.18
N VAL A 31 27.32 -9.48 -17.94
CA VAL A 31 27.86 -9.33 -16.58
C VAL A 31 27.20 -8.16 -15.84
N PHE A 32 27.04 -7.00 -16.49
CA PHE A 32 26.32 -5.86 -15.91
C PHE A 32 24.83 -6.16 -15.70
N GLY A 33 24.19 -6.92 -16.59
CA GLY A 33 22.83 -7.39 -16.44
C GLY A 33 22.69 -8.34 -15.24
N ILE A 34 23.60 -9.31 -15.11
CA ILE A 34 23.62 -10.23 -13.96
C ILE A 34 23.93 -9.47 -12.66
N LEU A 35 24.91 -8.56 -12.67
CA LEU A 35 25.24 -7.75 -11.49
C LEU A 35 24.07 -6.84 -11.10
N GLY A 36 23.39 -6.25 -12.07
CA GLY A 36 22.14 -5.49 -11.85
C GLY A 36 21.03 -6.34 -11.25
N LEU A 37 20.82 -7.55 -11.78
CA LEU A 37 19.87 -8.52 -11.23
C LEU A 37 20.25 -8.97 -9.81
N LEU A 38 21.54 -9.22 -9.54
CA LEU A 38 22.01 -9.58 -8.20
C LEU A 38 21.88 -8.42 -7.21
N LEU A 39 22.07 -7.17 -7.62
CA LEU A 39 21.85 -5.99 -6.80
C LEU A 39 20.36 -5.74 -6.53
N LEU A 40 19.50 -6.05 -7.49
CA LEU A 40 18.04 -5.98 -7.33
C LEU A 40 17.49 -7.15 -6.48
N ALA A 41 18.16 -8.29 -6.51
CA ALA A 41 17.80 -9.49 -5.74
C ALA A 41 18.56 -9.60 -4.41
N SER A 42 19.33 -8.58 -4.00
CA SER A 42 19.98 -8.57 -2.68
C SER A 42 18.90 -8.44 -1.62
N LYS A 43 18.54 -9.56 -1.00
CA LYS A 43 17.65 -9.60 0.17
C LYS A 43 18.29 -8.82 1.30
N ASP A 44 17.45 -8.13 2.06
CA ASP A 44 17.86 -7.46 3.30
C ASP A 44 18.59 -8.48 4.19
N LEU A 45 19.85 -8.21 4.49
CA LEU A 45 20.68 -9.06 5.35
C LEU A 45 20.30 -8.93 6.84
N LEU A 46 19.46 -7.95 7.18
CA LEU A 46 19.06 -7.66 8.55
C LEU A 46 17.63 -8.17 8.81
N THR A 47 17.53 -9.26 9.56
CA THR A 47 16.24 -9.68 10.11
C THR A 47 15.95 -8.90 11.37
N LEU A 48 14.90 -8.06 11.34
CA LEU A 48 14.41 -7.37 12.52
C LEU A 48 13.68 -8.39 13.41
N GLN A 49 14.17 -8.60 14.61
CA GLN A 49 13.55 -9.45 15.62
C GLN A 49 12.97 -8.55 16.70
N ILE A 50 11.65 -8.40 16.68
CA ILE A 50 10.94 -7.56 17.64
C ILE A 50 10.16 -8.47 18.59
N GLU A 51 10.49 -8.37 19.88
CA GLU A 51 9.73 -8.94 20.97
C GLU A 51 9.02 -7.82 21.72
N SER A 52 7.75 -7.98 22.02
CA SER A 52 7.00 -7.02 22.83
C SER A 52 6.82 -7.52 24.24
N GLN A 53 7.14 -6.69 25.23
CA GLN A 53 6.83 -6.94 26.64
C GLN A 53 5.38 -6.55 26.98
N HIS A 54 4.74 -5.75 26.13
CA HIS A 54 3.35 -5.33 26.26
C HIS A 54 2.48 -6.09 25.27
N SER A 55 1.38 -6.65 25.74
CA SER A 55 0.36 -7.21 24.86
C SER A 55 -0.49 -6.09 24.24
N ALA A 56 -1.18 -6.38 23.16
CA ALA A 56 -2.14 -5.45 22.57
C ALA A 56 -3.27 -5.03 23.52
N GLN A 57 -3.55 -5.86 24.56
CA GLN A 57 -4.55 -5.59 25.59
C GLN A 57 -4.02 -4.71 26.74
N ASP A 58 -2.69 -4.53 26.82
CA ASP A 58 -2.07 -3.69 27.83
C ASP A 58 -2.42 -2.21 27.55
N PRO A 59 -2.99 -1.47 28.51
CA PRO A 59 -3.28 -0.05 28.34
C PRO A 59 -2.08 0.83 27.97
N LEU A 60 -0.86 0.35 28.27
CA LEU A 60 0.38 1.05 27.93
C LEU A 60 0.85 0.78 26.49
N PHE A 61 0.33 -0.25 25.83
CA PHE A 61 0.79 -0.64 24.50
C PHE A 61 0.66 0.48 23.46
N PRO A 62 -0.45 1.25 23.37
CA PRO A 62 -0.56 2.36 22.43
C PRO A 62 0.49 3.44 22.66
N SER A 63 0.71 3.85 23.92
CA SER A 63 1.69 4.89 24.26
C SER A 63 3.14 4.42 24.05
N TYR A 64 3.42 3.16 24.37
CA TYR A 64 4.71 2.53 24.09
C TYR A 64 5.00 2.48 22.58
N THR A 65 4.02 2.03 21.79
CA THR A 65 4.14 1.95 20.33
C THR A 65 4.33 3.36 19.73
N ALA A 66 3.54 4.35 20.18
CA ALA A 66 3.69 5.73 19.73
C ALA A 66 5.08 6.29 20.04
N ALA A 67 5.59 6.07 21.25
CA ALA A 67 6.91 6.55 21.66
C ALA A 67 8.04 5.90 20.85
N LEU A 68 7.95 4.57 20.60
CA LEU A 68 8.93 3.82 19.84
C LEU A 68 9.00 4.25 18.37
N LEU A 69 7.84 4.57 17.78
CA LEU A 69 7.73 4.95 16.37
C LEU A 69 7.76 6.47 16.14
N GLY A 70 7.96 7.28 17.19
CA GLY A 70 7.97 8.74 17.08
C GLY A 70 6.62 9.31 16.65
N ALA A 71 5.52 8.57 16.88
CA ALA A 71 4.16 8.97 16.52
C ALA A 71 3.46 9.68 17.69
N GLN A 72 2.37 10.38 17.38
CA GLN A 72 1.49 10.95 18.39
C GLN A 72 0.24 10.07 18.54
N ALA A 73 -0.08 9.68 19.76
CA ALA A 73 -1.35 9.02 20.10
C ALA A 73 -2.40 10.04 20.51
N THR A 74 -3.64 9.85 20.08
CA THR A 74 -4.80 10.72 20.39
C THR A 74 -6.01 9.88 20.77
N GLY A 75 -6.79 10.34 21.72
CA GLY A 75 -8.13 9.84 22.04
C GLY A 75 -9.21 10.81 21.57
N GLY A 76 -10.49 10.44 21.78
CA GLY A 76 -11.63 11.24 21.36
C GLY A 76 -11.92 11.14 19.88
N ASN A 77 -11.83 9.94 19.34
CA ASN A 77 -12.16 9.64 17.95
C ASN A 77 -13.44 8.79 17.87
N ARG A 78 -14.09 8.83 16.71
CA ARG A 78 -15.18 7.95 16.31
C ARG A 78 -14.81 7.31 14.97
N TYR A 79 -15.15 6.04 14.84
CA TYR A 79 -14.82 5.24 13.66
C TYR A 79 -16.07 4.62 13.05
N ASP A 80 -16.23 4.78 11.73
CA ASP A 80 -17.24 4.09 10.94
C ASP A 80 -16.55 3.24 9.89
N VAL A 81 -16.77 1.93 9.90
CA VAL A 81 -16.28 1.01 8.88
C VAL A 81 -17.25 1.06 7.71
N LEU A 82 -16.75 1.41 6.53
CA LEU A 82 -17.52 1.50 5.29
C LEU A 82 -17.07 0.40 4.33
N GLU A 83 -18.04 -0.33 3.81
CA GLU A 83 -17.82 -1.48 2.94
C GLU A 83 -18.16 -1.14 1.50
N ASN A 84 -17.26 -1.48 0.59
CA ASN A 84 -17.48 -1.41 -0.85
C ASN A 84 -17.96 -0.04 -1.35
N GLY A 85 -18.04 0.13 -2.64
CA GLY A 85 -18.38 1.42 -3.26
C GLY A 85 -19.72 1.99 -2.86
N ASP A 86 -20.72 1.12 -2.61
CA ASP A 86 -22.08 1.55 -2.27
C ASP A 86 -22.16 2.31 -0.94
N GLN A 87 -21.25 2.05 0.00
CA GLN A 87 -21.17 2.81 1.26
C GLN A 87 -20.08 3.88 1.20
N ILE A 88 -18.93 3.57 0.61
CA ILE A 88 -17.74 4.42 0.63
C ILE A 88 -17.95 5.70 -0.17
N PHE A 89 -18.31 5.59 -1.45
CA PHE A 89 -18.39 6.77 -2.32
C PHE A 89 -19.47 7.76 -1.91
N PRO A 90 -20.70 7.34 -1.57
CA PRO A 90 -21.70 8.28 -1.05
C PRO A 90 -21.25 9.00 0.22
N ALA A 91 -20.59 8.30 1.16
CA ALA A 91 -20.09 8.89 2.39
C ALA A 91 -18.99 9.93 2.12
N MET A 92 -18.03 9.62 1.24
CA MET A 92 -16.97 10.55 0.85
C MET A 92 -17.52 11.78 0.12
N LEU A 93 -18.43 11.59 -0.86
CA LEU A 93 -19.05 12.68 -1.61
C LEU A 93 -19.90 13.58 -0.70
N ALA A 94 -20.65 13.00 0.23
CA ALA A 94 -21.39 13.77 1.24
C ALA A 94 -20.47 14.59 2.16
N ALA A 95 -19.31 14.02 2.53
CA ALA A 95 -18.31 14.73 3.31
C ALA A 95 -17.72 15.92 2.54
N ILE A 96 -17.35 15.74 1.25
CA ILE A 96 -16.90 16.84 0.38
C ILE A 96 -17.97 17.92 0.23
N ALA A 97 -19.23 17.53 0.08
CA ALA A 97 -20.35 18.48 0.00
C ALA A 97 -20.54 19.28 1.29
N SER A 98 -20.24 18.69 2.46
CA SER A 98 -20.35 19.35 3.77
C SER A 98 -19.17 20.26 4.12
N ALA A 99 -18.06 20.19 3.37
CA ALA A 99 -16.83 20.95 3.60
C ALA A 99 -17.11 22.46 3.64
N LYS A 100 -16.53 23.14 4.64
CA LYS A 100 -16.68 24.57 4.86
C LYS A 100 -15.41 25.36 4.61
N ARG A 101 -14.24 24.77 4.80
CA ARG A 101 -12.94 25.45 4.77
C ARG A 101 -11.92 24.76 3.91
N ARG A 102 -11.74 23.43 4.10
CA ARG A 102 -10.66 22.70 3.42
C ARG A 102 -11.11 21.29 3.04
N VAL A 103 -10.68 20.86 1.85
CA VAL A 103 -10.67 19.47 1.40
C VAL A 103 -9.24 19.12 1.03
N SER A 104 -8.68 18.09 1.68
CA SER A 104 -7.39 17.50 1.34
C SER A 104 -7.66 16.10 0.78
N PHE A 105 -7.35 15.87 -0.47
CA PHE A 105 -7.63 14.63 -1.16
C PHE A 105 -6.39 14.07 -1.85
N GLU A 106 -6.01 12.84 -1.53
CA GLU A 106 -4.89 12.14 -2.15
C GLU A 106 -5.32 10.75 -2.59
N SER A 107 -5.01 10.39 -3.83
CA SER A 107 -5.33 9.09 -4.39
C SER A 107 -4.23 8.60 -5.33
N TYR A 108 -3.89 7.31 -5.19
CA TYR A 108 -3.03 6.62 -6.15
C TYR A 108 -3.74 6.45 -7.50
N ILE A 109 -4.95 5.89 -7.48
CA ILE A 109 -5.78 5.68 -8.68
C ILE A 109 -6.83 6.77 -8.78
N TYR A 110 -6.84 7.47 -9.92
CA TYR A 110 -7.88 8.40 -10.31
C TYR A 110 -8.13 8.21 -11.81
N GLU A 111 -9.13 7.40 -12.12
CA GLU A 111 -9.39 6.97 -13.49
C GLU A 111 -10.61 7.67 -14.10
N LYS A 112 -10.63 7.69 -15.44
CA LYS A 112 -11.82 8.05 -16.20
C LYS A 112 -12.92 7.02 -15.95
N GLY A 113 -14.06 7.47 -15.45
CA GLY A 113 -15.20 6.63 -15.14
C GLY A 113 -16.30 7.41 -14.43
N VAL A 114 -17.31 6.72 -13.96
CA VAL A 114 -18.44 7.31 -13.22
C VAL A 114 -17.94 7.90 -11.90
N VAL A 115 -17.18 7.13 -11.12
CA VAL A 115 -16.64 7.55 -9.83
C VAL A 115 -15.73 8.75 -9.97
N GLY A 116 -14.74 8.68 -10.89
CA GLY A 116 -13.81 9.79 -11.11
C GLY A 116 -14.52 11.07 -11.52
N GLY A 117 -15.56 10.98 -12.38
CA GLY A 117 -16.39 12.11 -12.76
C GLY A 117 -17.14 12.74 -11.59
N GLN A 118 -17.80 11.91 -10.76
CA GLN A 118 -18.53 12.38 -9.59
C GLN A 118 -17.61 13.09 -8.57
N PHE A 119 -16.41 12.57 -8.32
CA PHE A 119 -15.44 13.23 -7.46
C PHE A 119 -14.92 14.54 -8.08
N THR A 120 -14.65 14.57 -9.38
CA THR A 120 -14.27 15.82 -10.08
C THR A 120 -15.33 16.89 -9.90
N ASP A 121 -16.61 16.56 -10.11
CA ASP A 121 -17.75 17.48 -9.96
C ASP A 121 -17.90 17.97 -8.51
N ALA A 122 -17.73 17.06 -7.51
CA ALA A 122 -17.84 17.40 -6.10
C ALA A 122 -16.70 18.33 -5.63
N LEU A 123 -15.46 18.06 -6.05
CA LEU A 123 -14.28 18.87 -5.72
C LEU A 123 -14.37 20.26 -6.38
N GLU A 124 -14.79 20.33 -7.65
CA GLU A 124 -15.05 21.58 -8.35
C GLU A 124 -16.14 22.40 -7.66
N ALA A 125 -17.24 21.75 -7.27
CA ALA A 125 -18.34 22.42 -6.55
C ALA A 125 -17.90 22.93 -5.18
N ALA A 126 -17.05 22.18 -4.44
CA ALA A 126 -16.48 22.63 -3.17
C ALA A 126 -15.60 23.87 -3.36
N ALA A 127 -14.71 23.89 -4.37
CA ALA A 127 -13.87 25.05 -4.68
C ALA A 127 -14.72 26.29 -5.06
N LYS A 128 -15.76 26.11 -5.88
CA LYS A 128 -16.71 27.18 -6.23
C LYS A 128 -17.47 27.76 -5.04
N ARG A 129 -17.64 26.99 -3.95
CA ARG A 129 -18.19 27.49 -2.66
C ARG A 129 -17.18 28.27 -1.83
N GLY A 130 -15.94 28.40 -2.28
CA GLY A 130 -14.85 29.07 -1.56
C GLY A 130 -14.09 28.14 -0.58
N VAL A 131 -14.33 26.82 -0.64
CA VAL A 131 -13.55 25.85 0.11
C VAL A 131 -12.16 25.71 -0.51
N LYS A 132 -11.12 25.72 0.32
CA LYS A 132 -9.76 25.44 -0.17
C LYS A 132 -9.62 23.95 -0.47
N VAL A 133 -9.46 23.60 -1.73
CA VAL A 133 -9.34 22.21 -2.18
C VAL A 133 -7.93 21.96 -2.66
N ASN A 134 -7.26 20.98 -2.05
CA ASN A 134 -5.95 20.48 -2.46
C ASN A 134 -6.09 19.01 -2.86
N VAL A 135 -5.57 18.65 -4.02
CA VAL A 135 -5.61 17.30 -4.58
C VAL A 135 -4.20 16.85 -4.88
N ILE A 136 -3.86 15.64 -4.51
CA ILE A 136 -2.61 14.96 -4.90
C ILE A 136 -2.98 13.70 -5.66
N VAL A 137 -2.39 13.53 -6.84
CA VAL A 137 -2.55 12.33 -7.67
C VAL A 137 -1.18 11.73 -7.99
N ASP A 138 -1.10 10.41 -8.10
CA ASP A 138 0.12 9.75 -8.55
C ASP A 138 0.26 9.80 -10.07
N ALA A 139 1.44 10.10 -10.58
CA ALA A 139 1.71 10.24 -12.01
C ALA A 139 1.46 8.96 -12.82
N LEU A 140 1.62 7.78 -12.21
CA LEU A 140 1.41 6.49 -12.87
C LEU A 140 0.00 5.97 -12.65
N GLY A 141 -0.47 5.94 -11.40
CA GLY A 141 -1.78 5.42 -11.03
C GLY A 141 -2.94 6.26 -11.60
N SER A 142 -2.72 7.56 -11.84
CA SER A 142 -3.73 8.47 -12.37
C SER A 142 -3.51 8.89 -13.83
N LYS A 143 -2.69 8.14 -14.58
CA LYS A 143 -2.38 8.46 -15.99
C LYS A 143 -3.61 8.45 -16.92
N SER A 144 -4.68 7.75 -16.53
CA SER A 144 -5.94 7.67 -17.27
C SER A 144 -6.94 8.78 -16.90
N MET A 145 -6.61 9.64 -15.91
CA MET A 145 -7.40 10.82 -15.57
C MET A 145 -7.44 11.78 -16.75
N PRO A 146 -8.64 12.19 -17.22
CA PRO A 146 -8.73 13.10 -18.35
C PRO A 146 -8.12 14.47 -18.04
N LYS A 147 -7.32 15.00 -18.96
CA LYS A 147 -6.75 16.34 -18.82
C LYS A 147 -7.83 17.42 -18.64
N GLU A 148 -8.97 17.25 -19.29
CA GLU A 148 -10.12 18.14 -19.13
C GLU A 148 -10.57 18.26 -17.66
N TRP A 149 -10.50 17.18 -16.87
CA TRP A 149 -10.86 17.24 -15.45
C TRP A 149 -9.84 18.04 -14.65
N THR A 150 -8.56 17.88 -14.94
CA THR A 150 -7.50 18.67 -14.32
C THR A 150 -7.69 20.16 -14.64
N ASP A 151 -7.91 20.49 -15.92
CA ASP A 151 -8.12 21.88 -16.38
C ASP A 151 -9.37 22.51 -15.72
N ARG A 152 -10.46 21.75 -15.56
CA ARG A 152 -11.69 22.20 -14.86
C ARG A 152 -11.43 22.49 -13.38
N LEU A 153 -10.75 21.58 -12.68
CA LEU A 153 -10.43 21.72 -11.27
C LEU A 153 -9.51 22.92 -11.03
N GLU A 154 -8.45 23.09 -11.83
CA GLU A 154 -7.54 24.25 -11.75
C GLU A 154 -8.28 25.56 -12.02
N ALA A 155 -9.15 25.60 -13.05
CA ALA A 155 -9.99 26.78 -13.36
C ALA A 155 -10.95 27.14 -12.22
N ALA A 156 -11.37 26.16 -11.41
CA ALA A 156 -12.19 26.38 -10.21
C ALA A 156 -11.37 26.80 -8.98
N GLY A 157 -10.04 26.84 -9.06
CA GLY A 157 -9.15 27.23 -7.97
C GLY A 157 -8.69 26.06 -7.12
N VAL A 158 -8.84 24.79 -7.57
CA VAL A 158 -8.27 23.62 -6.92
C VAL A 158 -6.76 23.58 -7.13
N SER A 159 -6.00 23.37 -6.08
CA SER A 159 -4.55 23.13 -6.16
C SER A 159 -4.32 21.63 -6.42
N ILE A 160 -3.69 21.30 -7.56
CA ILE A 160 -3.41 19.90 -7.93
C ILE A 160 -1.90 19.67 -7.94
N GLY A 161 -1.44 18.71 -7.11
CA GLY A 161 -0.08 18.21 -7.11
C GLY A 161 0.01 16.85 -7.80
N THR A 162 1.04 16.63 -8.62
CA THR A 162 1.32 15.33 -9.23
C THR A 162 2.57 14.72 -8.58
N PHE A 163 2.37 13.64 -7.82
CA PHE A 163 3.44 12.94 -7.13
C PHE A 163 4.18 11.96 -8.07
N GLY A 164 5.47 11.81 -7.86
CA GLY A 164 6.26 10.79 -8.56
C GLY A 164 6.42 11.03 -10.06
N THR A 165 6.39 12.30 -10.51
CA THR A 165 6.64 12.64 -11.91
C THR A 165 8.03 12.16 -12.35
N PRO A 166 8.15 11.36 -13.43
CA PRO A 166 9.41 10.81 -13.89
C PRO A 166 10.43 11.89 -14.22
N LYS A 167 11.62 11.81 -13.58
CA LYS A 167 12.76 12.67 -13.91
C LYS A 167 13.88 11.79 -14.46
N TRP A 168 14.35 12.05 -15.70
CA TRP A 168 15.35 11.23 -16.37
C TRP A 168 16.66 11.07 -15.60
N TYR A 169 17.00 12.02 -14.72
CA TYR A 169 18.20 12.03 -13.87
C TYR A 169 17.99 11.43 -12.47
N ALA A 170 16.79 11.01 -12.12
CA ALA A 170 16.45 10.47 -10.82
C ALA A 170 15.60 9.18 -10.95
N PRO A 171 16.17 8.07 -11.49
CA PRO A 171 15.42 6.84 -11.74
C PRO A 171 14.84 6.21 -10.46
N ARG A 172 15.45 6.42 -9.30
CA ARG A 172 14.90 5.95 -8.01
C ARG A 172 13.61 6.66 -7.65
N ALA A 173 13.47 7.95 -7.97
CA ALA A 173 12.22 8.68 -7.75
C ALA A 173 11.07 8.21 -8.65
N VAL A 174 11.36 7.52 -9.75
CA VAL A 174 10.34 6.90 -10.60
C VAL A 174 9.71 5.68 -9.93
N ASN A 175 10.44 4.99 -9.04
CA ASN A 175 9.96 3.79 -8.36
C ASN A 175 9.14 4.12 -7.09
N ASN A 176 9.39 5.28 -6.46
CA ASN A 176 8.60 5.75 -5.33
C ASN A 176 7.23 6.26 -5.83
N ARG A 177 6.14 5.74 -5.27
CA ARG A 177 4.75 6.11 -5.59
C ARG A 177 4.05 6.56 -4.33
N THR A 178 3.15 7.56 -4.47
CA THR A 178 2.19 7.73 -3.40
C THR A 178 1.10 6.68 -3.57
N HIS A 179 1.06 5.75 -2.62
CA HIS A 179 -0.01 4.77 -2.57
C HIS A 179 -1.06 5.12 -1.51
N ARG A 180 -0.93 6.31 -0.91
CA ARG A 180 -1.87 6.85 0.07
C ARG A 180 -3.26 7.04 -0.55
N LYS A 181 -4.29 6.76 0.23
CA LYS A 181 -5.69 7.01 -0.10
C LYS A 181 -6.27 7.77 1.07
N ILE A 182 -6.37 9.08 0.90
CA ILE A 182 -6.70 10.03 1.98
C ILE A 182 -7.76 11.01 1.49
N LEU A 183 -8.84 11.16 2.25
CA LEU A 183 -9.73 12.31 2.16
C LEU A 183 -9.87 12.92 3.53
N ILE A 184 -9.62 14.22 3.68
CA ILE A 184 -9.79 14.91 4.95
C ILE A 184 -10.62 16.16 4.72
N ILE A 185 -11.62 16.34 5.58
CA ILE A 185 -12.56 17.46 5.54
C ILE A 185 -12.36 18.31 6.79
N ASP A 186 -12.00 19.56 6.59
CA ASP A 186 -11.83 20.59 7.63
C ASP A 186 -10.90 20.18 8.79
N GLY A 187 -10.03 19.15 8.59
CA GLY A 187 -9.19 18.56 9.63
C GLY A 187 -9.96 17.87 10.76
N ARG A 188 -11.22 17.49 10.52
CA ARG A 188 -12.15 16.95 11.51
C ARG A 188 -12.64 15.55 11.16
N VAL A 189 -12.80 15.27 9.87
CA VAL A 189 -13.24 13.97 9.35
C VAL A 189 -12.21 13.52 8.34
N GLY A 190 -11.70 12.30 8.52
CA GLY A 190 -10.77 11.64 7.62
C GLY A 190 -11.32 10.32 7.10
N PHE A 191 -10.88 9.90 5.91
CA PHE A 191 -11.15 8.59 5.33
C PHE A 191 -9.84 7.99 4.88
N THR A 192 -9.63 6.72 5.17
CA THR A 192 -8.48 5.95 4.65
C THR A 192 -8.82 4.46 4.54
N GLY A 193 -8.13 3.77 3.63
CA GLY A 193 -8.33 2.36 3.34
C GLY A 193 -7.71 1.97 2.01
N GLY A 194 -8.27 0.96 1.33
CA GLY A 194 -7.73 0.44 0.08
C GLY A 194 -8.26 1.12 -1.20
N VAL A 195 -9.40 1.83 -1.13
CA VAL A 195 -10.18 2.28 -2.29
C VAL A 195 -9.54 3.45 -3.03
N GLY A 196 -9.42 3.31 -4.36
CA GLY A 196 -9.12 4.40 -5.29
C GLY A 196 -10.35 4.91 -6.03
N LEU A 197 -10.15 5.84 -6.96
CA LEU A 197 -11.23 6.37 -7.81
C LEU A 197 -11.25 5.66 -9.15
N ALA A 198 -11.89 4.49 -9.20
CA ALA A 198 -12.17 3.75 -10.43
C ALA A 198 -13.46 2.94 -10.32
N ASP A 199 -14.10 2.66 -11.45
CA ASP A 199 -15.43 2.05 -11.48
C ASP A 199 -15.45 0.58 -11.02
N HIS A 200 -14.31 -0.09 -10.98
CA HIS A 200 -14.23 -1.44 -10.42
C HIS A 200 -14.40 -1.51 -8.89
N TRP A 201 -14.40 -0.38 -8.18
CA TRP A 201 -14.84 -0.32 -6.78
C TRP A 201 -16.33 0.02 -6.60
N LEU A 202 -17.09 0.28 -7.67
CA LEU A 202 -18.53 0.52 -7.57
C LEU A 202 -19.27 -0.73 -7.07
N GLY A 203 -20.42 -0.51 -6.43
CA GLY A 203 -21.30 -1.59 -5.98
C GLY A 203 -20.89 -2.19 -4.63
N HIS A 204 -21.26 -3.45 -4.43
CA HIS A 204 -21.11 -4.21 -3.19
C HIS A 204 -20.30 -5.50 -3.38
N ALA A 205 -19.30 -5.49 -4.25
CA ALA A 205 -18.49 -6.66 -4.62
C ALA A 205 -19.33 -7.82 -5.22
N GLN A 206 -20.36 -7.48 -5.98
CA GLN A 206 -21.37 -8.42 -6.50
C GLN A 206 -20.89 -9.29 -7.67
N GLY A 207 -19.66 -9.16 -8.09
CA GLY A 207 -19.11 -9.95 -9.19
C GLY A 207 -17.66 -9.61 -9.48
N LYS A 208 -17.06 -10.38 -10.37
CA LYS A 208 -15.62 -10.34 -10.69
C LYS A 208 -15.10 -8.95 -11.10
N ASP A 209 -15.96 -8.08 -11.62
CA ASP A 209 -15.60 -6.74 -12.09
C ASP A 209 -15.79 -5.67 -11.00
N HIS A 210 -16.23 -6.06 -9.79
CA HIS A 210 -16.46 -5.19 -8.65
C HIS A 210 -15.66 -5.67 -7.44
N TRP A 211 -14.68 -4.89 -7.02
CA TRP A 211 -13.73 -5.28 -5.98
C TRP A 211 -14.32 -5.20 -4.58
N ARG A 212 -13.91 -6.12 -3.72
CA ARG A 212 -14.15 -6.07 -2.27
C ARG A 212 -13.10 -5.20 -1.61
N ASP A 213 -13.54 -4.13 -0.93
CA ASP A 213 -12.62 -3.27 -0.19
C ASP A 213 -13.33 -2.60 0.99
N MET A 214 -12.57 -2.00 1.90
CA MET A 214 -13.05 -1.23 3.04
C MET A 214 -12.33 0.10 3.17
N MET A 215 -13.05 1.09 3.71
CA MET A 215 -12.46 2.33 4.24
C MET A 215 -12.98 2.58 5.64
N VAL A 216 -12.18 3.22 6.47
CA VAL A 216 -12.60 3.70 7.77
C VAL A 216 -12.75 5.23 7.70
N ARG A 217 -13.96 5.70 8.05
CA ARG A 217 -14.22 7.10 8.32
C ARG A 217 -13.84 7.37 9.78
N ILE A 218 -13.03 8.38 10.00
CA ILE A 218 -12.50 8.76 11.31
C ILE A 218 -12.95 10.19 11.59
N GLU A 219 -13.63 10.41 12.70
CA GLU A 219 -14.00 11.75 13.17
C GLU A 219 -13.28 12.01 14.49
N GLY A 220 -12.50 13.09 14.56
CA GLY A 220 -11.75 13.41 15.76
C GLY A 220 -10.31 13.89 15.51
N PRO A 221 -9.49 13.94 16.57
CA PRO A 221 -8.10 14.40 16.49
C PRO A 221 -7.21 13.59 15.53
N ALA A 222 -7.49 12.30 15.34
CA ALA A 222 -6.72 11.46 14.40
C ALA A 222 -6.85 11.94 12.95
N ALA A 223 -8.00 12.52 12.54
CA ALA A 223 -8.15 13.12 11.21
C ALA A 223 -7.14 14.26 10.97
N ARG A 224 -6.80 15.02 12.03
CA ARG A 224 -5.76 16.05 11.95
C ARG A 224 -4.36 15.46 11.82
N LEU A 225 -4.09 14.32 12.43
CA LEU A 225 -2.81 13.62 12.24
C LEU A 225 -2.66 13.10 10.81
N MET A 226 -3.77 12.67 10.18
CA MET A 226 -3.79 12.29 8.76
C MET A 226 -3.43 13.46 7.85
N GLU A 227 -3.80 14.70 8.23
CA GLU A 227 -3.42 15.90 7.47
C GLU A 227 -1.91 16.08 7.40
N GLY A 228 -1.17 15.71 8.46
CA GLY A 228 0.29 15.75 8.45
C GLY A 228 0.91 14.80 7.41
N ALA A 229 0.28 13.65 7.16
CA ALA A 229 0.71 12.75 6.08
C ALA A 229 0.40 13.33 4.69
N PHE A 230 -0.77 13.95 4.53
CA PHE A 230 -1.15 14.63 3.30
C PHE A 230 -0.23 15.83 3.00
N ASP A 231 0.03 16.68 4.00
CA ASP A 231 0.85 17.89 3.85
C ASP A 231 2.31 17.56 3.49
N GLU A 232 2.85 16.41 3.94
CA GLU A 232 4.17 15.92 3.54
C GLU A 232 4.25 15.77 2.00
N ASN A 233 3.31 15.04 1.38
CA ASN A 233 3.28 14.86 -0.07
C ASN A 233 2.86 16.13 -0.81
N LEU A 234 2.08 16.99 -0.17
CA LEU A 234 1.75 18.31 -0.74
C LEU A 234 3.02 19.17 -0.92
N ILE A 235 3.93 19.15 0.06
CA ILE A 235 5.24 19.82 -0.02
C ILE A 235 6.09 19.22 -1.14
N GLU A 236 6.14 17.90 -1.26
CA GLU A 236 6.90 17.23 -2.32
C GLU A 236 6.40 17.57 -3.73
N THR A 237 5.11 17.85 -3.87
CA THR A 237 4.51 18.32 -5.12
C THR A 237 4.64 19.83 -5.34
N HIS A 238 5.43 20.51 -4.47
CA HIS A 238 5.67 21.96 -4.53
C HIS A 238 4.41 22.82 -4.38
N GLN A 239 3.40 22.30 -3.69
CA GLN A 239 2.18 23.03 -3.39
C GLN A 239 2.26 23.71 -2.01
N PRO A 240 1.61 24.88 -1.84
CA PRO A 240 1.65 25.60 -0.56
C PRO A 240 0.81 24.90 0.52
N VAL A 241 1.42 24.62 1.66
CA VAL A 241 0.71 24.12 2.84
C VAL A 241 0.00 25.28 3.56
N THR A 242 -1.24 25.03 3.95
CA THR A 242 -2.01 25.97 4.76
C THR A 242 -2.30 25.31 6.11
N PRO A 243 -1.81 25.88 7.23
CA PRO A 243 -2.06 25.31 8.55
C PRO A 243 -3.55 25.18 8.87
N ILE A 244 -3.94 24.10 9.54
CA ILE A 244 -5.27 23.96 10.14
C ILE A 244 -5.23 24.63 11.49
N VAL A 245 -6.07 25.63 11.67
CA VAL A 245 -6.18 26.42 12.92
C VAL A 245 -7.38 26.01 13.77
N ASP A 246 -8.32 25.25 13.20
CA ASP A 246 -9.52 24.86 13.94
C ASP A 246 -9.26 23.74 14.96
N PRO A 247 -9.92 23.80 16.13
CA PRO A 247 -9.87 22.68 17.06
C PRO A 247 -10.56 21.44 16.42
N PRO A 248 -10.11 20.22 16.77
CA PRO A 248 -10.83 19.00 16.40
C PRO A 248 -12.23 19.00 17.02
N PRO A 249 -13.13 18.09 16.56
CA PRO A 249 -14.40 17.88 17.24
C PRO A 249 -14.20 17.59 18.73
N ASP A 250 -15.08 18.10 19.55
CA ASP A 250 -15.10 17.78 20.98
C ASP A 250 -15.84 16.43 21.16
N ILE A 251 -15.12 15.35 20.94
CA ILE A 251 -15.61 13.98 21.19
C ILE A 251 -14.98 13.53 22.51
N PRO A 252 -15.78 13.19 23.51
CA PRO A 252 -15.25 12.73 24.79
C PRO A 252 -14.35 11.49 24.56
N PRO A 253 -13.11 11.49 25.06
CA PRO A 253 -12.24 10.33 24.90
C PRO A 253 -12.79 9.14 25.69
N SER A 254 -12.84 7.98 25.05
CA SER A 254 -13.02 6.71 25.75
C SER A 254 -11.70 6.29 26.39
N PRO A 255 -11.72 5.69 27.59
CA PRO A 255 -10.48 5.18 28.21
C PRO A 255 -9.73 4.14 27.38
N ARG A 256 -10.38 3.57 26.37
CA ARG A 256 -9.83 2.55 25.48
C ARG A 256 -9.59 3.05 24.04
N ASP A 257 -9.99 4.30 23.74
CA ASP A 257 -9.72 4.90 22.42
C ASP A 257 -8.34 5.54 22.41
N SER A 258 -7.46 5.00 21.61
CA SER A 258 -6.18 5.61 21.30
C SER A 258 -5.83 5.34 19.84
N ALA A 259 -5.70 6.39 19.06
CA ALA A 259 -5.34 6.33 17.66
C ALA A 259 -3.99 6.98 17.40
N MET A 260 -3.23 6.42 16.49
CA MET A 260 -2.02 7.01 15.94
C MET A 260 -2.00 6.86 14.43
N VAL A 261 -1.49 7.86 13.75
CA VAL A 261 -1.27 7.85 12.30
C VAL A 261 0.21 7.67 12.05
N LEU A 262 0.53 6.62 11.29
CA LEU A 262 1.89 6.34 10.85
C LEU A 262 1.96 6.44 9.33
N ARG A 263 3.06 6.98 8.87
CA ARG A 263 3.34 7.14 7.45
C ARG A 263 4.70 6.54 7.12
N SER A 264 4.83 5.98 5.94
CA SER A 264 6.12 5.70 5.33
C SER A 264 6.37 6.70 4.20
N SER A 265 7.59 7.14 4.11
CA SER A 265 8.14 7.88 2.99
C SER A 265 9.61 7.48 2.88
N PRO A 266 9.91 6.39 2.18
CA PRO A 266 11.27 5.86 2.10
C PRO A 266 12.24 6.86 1.47
N ALA A 267 11.78 7.70 0.54
CA ALA A 267 12.55 8.82 0.03
C ALA A 267 12.89 9.83 1.15
N GLY A 268 12.02 9.98 2.14
CA GLY A 268 12.22 10.75 3.38
C GLY A 268 12.94 9.98 4.50
N GLY A 269 13.26 8.70 4.31
CA GLY A 269 14.01 7.87 5.27
C GLY A 269 13.16 7.21 6.37
N SER A 270 11.83 7.12 6.21
CA SER A 270 10.95 6.47 7.19
C SER A 270 10.51 5.08 6.73
N SER A 271 10.68 4.08 7.60
CA SER A 271 10.19 2.69 7.47
C SER A 271 9.32 2.27 8.67
N ASP A 272 8.60 3.21 9.25
CA ASP A 272 7.89 3.00 10.51
C ASP A 272 6.70 2.03 10.38
N LEU A 273 6.13 1.88 9.18
CA LEU A 273 5.05 0.91 8.95
C LEU A 273 5.53 -0.54 9.11
N LYS A 274 6.73 -0.88 8.63
CA LYS A 274 7.31 -2.22 8.87
C LYS A 274 7.46 -2.49 10.36
N ARG A 275 7.99 -1.52 11.11
CA ARG A 275 8.13 -1.64 12.56
C ARG A 275 6.78 -1.75 13.27
N LEU A 276 5.78 -0.97 12.83
CA LEU A 276 4.41 -1.07 13.34
C LEU A 276 3.85 -2.48 13.16
N TYR A 277 3.99 -3.06 11.96
CA TYR A 277 3.47 -4.40 11.67
C TYR A 277 4.16 -5.45 12.54
N LEU A 278 5.47 -5.42 12.65
CA LEU A 278 6.22 -6.35 13.48
C LEU A 278 5.87 -6.22 14.98
N LEU A 279 5.71 -4.99 15.49
CA LEU A 279 5.27 -4.74 16.87
C LEU A 279 3.84 -5.27 17.10
N THR A 280 2.94 -5.03 16.13
CA THR A 280 1.57 -5.52 16.19
C THR A 280 1.52 -7.05 16.27
N ILE A 281 2.32 -7.76 15.46
CA ILE A 281 2.44 -9.22 15.50
C ILE A 281 3.04 -9.69 16.84
N ALA A 282 4.06 -8.99 17.34
CA ALA A 282 4.73 -9.33 18.59
C ALA A 282 3.81 -9.15 19.82
N ALA A 283 2.88 -8.18 19.76
CA ALA A 283 1.93 -7.90 20.85
C ALA A 283 0.76 -8.87 20.95
N ALA A 284 0.52 -9.69 19.91
CA ALA A 284 -0.57 -10.67 19.88
C ALA A 284 -0.37 -11.77 20.93
N GLN A 285 -1.44 -12.06 21.71
CA GLN A 285 -1.46 -13.12 22.72
C GLN A 285 -2.44 -14.24 22.38
N HIS A 286 -3.55 -13.95 21.70
CA HIS A 286 -4.63 -14.91 21.44
C HIS A 286 -4.96 -15.03 19.96
N THR A 287 -5.17 -13.90 19.28
CA THR A 287 -5.61 -13.88 17.88
C THR A 287 -4.88 -12.82 17.08
N LEU A 288 -4.56 -13.17 15.85
CA LEU A 288 -4.02 -12.27 14.85
C LEU A 288 -4.72 -12.56 13.52
N ASP A 289 -5.52 -11.63 13.06
CA ASP A 289 -6.24 -11.68 11.79
C ASP A 289 -5.66 -10.64 10.84
N ILE A 290 -5.20 -11.07 9.67
CA ILE A 290 -4.58 -10.21 8.65
C ILE A 290 -5.37 -10.35 7.36
N CYS A 291 -5.81 -9.22 6.81
CA CYS A 291 -6.38 -9.14 5.48
C CYS A 291 -5.49 -8.26 4.61
N SER A 292 -4.95 -8.81 3.53
CA SER A 292 -4.12 -8.07 2.58
C SER A 292 -4.19 -8.73 1.22
N PRO A 293 -4.45 -7.97 0.13
CA PRO A 293 -4.47 -8.56 -1.22
C PRO A 293 -3.13 -9.21 -1.55
N TYR A 294 -2.06 -8.48 -1.34
CA TYR A 294 -0.69 -8.93 -1.55
C TYR A 294 -0.05 -9.26 -0.21
N PHE A 295 0.49 -10.47 -0.10
CA PHE A 295 1.09 -10.96 1.13
C PHE A 295 2.45 -11.58 0.83
N ILE A 296 3.45 -10.71 0.64
CA ILE A 296 4.84 -11.11 0.38
C ILE A 296 5.65 -10.88 1.65
N THR A 297 6.07 -11.97 2.28
CA THR A 297 6.79 -11.93 3.55
C THR A 297 8.29 -11.85 3.35
N ASP A 298 8.95 -11.04 4.16
CA ASP A 298 10.39 -11.08 4.37
C ASP A 298 10.76 -11.97 5.59
N SER A 299 12.06 -12.14 5.82
CA SER A 299 12.56 -12.93 6.94
C SER A 299 12.13 -12.40 8.32
N SER A 300 11.96 -11.09 8.47
CA SER A 300 11.51 -10.46 9.73
C SER A 300 10.06 -10.81 10.03
N THR A 301 9.22 -10.72 9.02
CA THR A 301 7.79 -11.04 9.10
C THR A 301 7.57 -12.54 9.36
N GLU A 302 8.26 -13.40 8.62
CA GLU A 302 8.16 -14.85 8.82
C GLU A 302 8.59 -15.24 10.23
N TRP A 303 9.68 -14.65 10.72
CA TRP A 303 10.14 -14.86 12.09
C TRP A 303 9.08 -14.41 13.11
N ALA A 304 8.52 -13.20 12.97
CA ALA A 304 7.52 -12.66 13.88
C ALA A 304 6.25 -13.50 13.93
N LEU A 305 5.73 -13.93 12.76
CA LEU A 305 4.58 -14.82 12.65
C LEU A 305 4.86 -16.19 13.29
N ALA A 306 6.04 -16.77 13.05
CA ALA A 306 6.45 -18.01 13.68
C ALA A 306 6.51 -17.92 15.21
N GLN A 307 7.03 -16.79 15.76
CA GLN A 307 7.02 -16.57 17.20
C GLN A 307 5.59 -16.41 17.75
N ALA A 308 4.69 -15.73 17.02
CA ALA A 308 3.29 -15.62 17.42
C ALA A 308 2.63 -17.01 17.54
N VAL A 309 2.80 -17.86 16.53
CA VAL A 309 2.28 -19.26 16.58
C VAL A 309 2.90 -20.05 17.72
N LYS A 310 4.21 -19.94 17.96
CA LYS A 310 4.87 -20.63 19.11
C LYS A 310 4.33 -20.16 20.46
N ARG A 311 3.88 -18.92 20.59
CA ARG A 311 3.18 -18.43 21.80
C ARG A 311 1.75 -18.94 21.93
N GLY A 312 1.23 -19.65 20.92
CA GLY A 312 -0.14 -20.17 20.90
C GLY A 312 -1.15 -19.20 20.28
N VAL A 313 -0.70 -18.16 19.62
CA VAL A 313 -1.59 -17.21 18.91
C VAL A 313 -2.23 -17.90 17.70
N ARG A 314 -3.56 -17.78 17.58
CA ARG A 314 -4.28 -18.18 16.36
C ARG A 314 -4.05 -17.14 15.27
N VAL A 315 -3.27 -17.48 14.25
CA VAL A 315 -2.98 -16.61 13.12
C VAL A 315 -3.81 -17.00 11.90
N ARG A 316 -4.57 -16.06 11.35
CA ARG A 316 -5.36 -16.22 10.12
C ARG A 316 -5.00 -15.12 9.13
N ILE A 317 -4.81 -15.49 7.88
CA ILE A 317 -4.45 -14.58 6.80
C ILE A 317 -5.46 -14.76 5.67
N LEU A 318 -6.10 -13.66 5.28
CA LEU A 318 -7.03 -13.59 4.16
C LEU A 318 -6.37 -12.80 3.03
N VAL A 319 -6.24 -13.45 1.88
CA VAL A 319 -5.58 -12.91 0.69
C VAL A 319 -6.51 -12.93 -0.52
N GLU A 320 -6.12 -12.26 -1.60
CA GLU A 320 -6.79 -12.38 -2.88
C GLU A 320 -6.80 -13.83 -3.40
N GLY A 321 -7.88 -14.22 -4.03
CA GLY A 321 -8.01 -15.52 -4.69
C GLY A 321 -7.53 -15.49 -6.13
N ASP A 322 -8.27 -16.16 -7.04
CA ASP A 322 -7.91 -16.21 -8.45
C ASP A 322 -8.14 -14.90 -9.21
N MET A 323 -9.02 -14.06 -8.68
CA MET A 323 -9.21 -12.70 -9.17
C MET A 323 -8.13 -11.80 -8.61
N THR A 324 -7.19 -11.37 -9.45
CA THR A 324 -6.06 -10.50 -9.11
C THR A 324 -5.79 -9.53 -10.25
N ASP A 325 -5.36 -8.33 -9.94
CA ASP A 325 -4.88 -7.34 -10.89
C ASP A 325 -3.36 -7.47 -11.15
N ALA A 326 -2.64 -8.27 -10.32
CA ALA A 326 -1.19 -8.38 -10.36
C ALA A 326 -0.70 -9.85 -10.27
N MET A 327 -0.87 -10.62 -11.34
CA MET A 327 -0.47 -12.04 -11.39
C MET A 327 0.98 -12.32 -10.94
N PRO A 328 2.01 -11.51 -11.26
CA PRO A 328 3.37 -11.72 -10.75
C PRO A 328 3.44 -11.63 -9.22
N VAL A 329 2.76 -10.66 -8.63
CA VAL A 329 2.67 -10.44 -7.17
C VAL A 329 2.00 -11.62 -6.49
N LYS A 330 0.90 -12.12 -7.05
CA LYS A 330 0.22 -13.34 -6.57
C LYS A 330 1.17 -14.54 -6.54
N TYR A 331 1.94 -14.78 -7.62
CA TYR A 331 2.89 -15.89 -7.62
C TYR A 331 3.99 -15.70 -6.59
N ALA A 332 4.51 -14.49 -6.41
CA ALA A 332 5.50 -14.18 -5.38
C ALA A 332 4.95 -14.43 -3.96
N SER A 333 3.71 -14.01 -3.68
CA SER A 333 3.02 -14.25 -2.40
C SER A 333 2.88 -15.74 -2.11
N ARG A 334 2.44 -16.54 -3.09
CA ARG A 334 2.20 -17.98 -2.95
C ARG A 334 3.48 -18.79 -2.65
N ALA A 335 4.65 -18.27 -2.97
CA ALA A 335 5.92 -18.94 -2.69
C ALA A 335 6.16 -19.15 -1.18
N ALA A 336 5.71 -18.22 -0.33
CA ALA A 336 5.84 -18.32 1.12
C ALA A 336 4.76 -19.18 1.79
N TYR A 337 3.64 -19.46 1.12
CA TYR A 337 2.47 -20.07 1.78
C TYR A 337 2.76 -21.50 2.28
N GLU A 338 3.58 -22.29 1.57
CA GLU A 338 3.91 -23.65 2.02
C GLU A 338 4.57 -23.65 3.41
N HIS A 339 5.52 -22.72 3.63
CA HIS A 339 6.21 -22.55 4.89
C HIS A 339 5.28 -22.04 6.00
N LEU A 340 4.44 -21.06 5.71
CA LEU A 340 3.47 -20.50 6.66
C LEU A 340 2.42 -21.53 7.08
N LEU A 341 1.87 -22.29 6.13
CA LEU A 341 0.93 -23.39 6.41
C LEU A 341 1.56 -24.48 7.25
N GLN A 342 2.85 -24.83 7.00
CA GLN A 342 3.59 -25.81 7.79
C GLN A 342 3.75 -25.38 9.25
N GLN A 343 3.85 -24.08 9.50
CA GLN A 343 3.92 -23.52 10.85
C GLN A 343 2.57 -23.48 11.57
N GLY A 344 1.46 -23.81 10.90
CA GLY A 344 0.11 -23.82 11.49
C GLY A 344 -0.66 -22.52 11.29
N ILE A 345 -0.18 -21.60 10.44
CA ILE A 345 -0.89 -20.40 10.06
C ILE A 345 -2.01 -20.77 9.08
N ALA A 346 -3.22 -20.31 9.34
CA ALA A 346 -4.36 -20.55 8.48
C ALA A 346 -4.44 -19.48 7.38
N ILE A 347 -4.36 -19.89 6.11
CA ILE A 347 -4.43 -19.00 4.96
C ILE A 347 -5.73 -19.26 4.20
N TYR A 348 -6.41 -18.19 3.79
CA TYR A 348 -7.68 -18.22 3.07
C TYR A 348 -7.55 -17.38 1.80
N GLU A 349 -8.00 -17.90 0.67
CA GLU A 349 -8.12 -17.18 -0.61
C GLU A 349 -9.56 -16.73 -0.82
N TYR A 350 -9.81 -15.43 -0.92
CA TYR A 350 -11.14 -14.86 -1.21
C TYR A 350 -11.54 -15.20 -2.65
N THR A 351 -12.70 -15.81 -2.83
CA THR A 351 -13.06 -16.38 -4.13
C THR A 351 -14.03 -15.55 -4.99
N PRO A 352 -14.91 -14.68 -4.42
CA PRO A 352 -15.98 -14.05 -5.24
C PRO A 352 -15.46 -13.01 -6.23
N THR A 353 -14.48 -12.21 -5.85
CA THR A 353 -13.91 -11.11 -6.64
C THR A 353 -12.51 -10.74 -6.15
N MET A 354 -11.89 -9.73 -6.75
CA MET A 354 -10.65 -9.14 -6.22
C MET A 354 -10.92 -8.56 -4.82
N MET A 355 -10.19 -9.07 -3.83
CA MET A 355 -10.20 -8.54 -2.47
C MET A 355 -9.02 -7.58 -2.30
N HIS A 356 -9.32 -6.31 -1.92
CA HIS A 356 -8.29 -5.29 -1.87
C HIS A 356 -8.20 -4.57 -0.51
N THR A 357 -8.78 -5.15 0.54
CA THR A 357 -8.76 -4.66 1.91
C THR A 357 -7.39 -4.85 2.57
N LYS A 358 -6.94 -3.88 3.38
CA LYS A 358 -5.71 -3.91 4.16
C LYS A 358 -6.00 -3.63 5.63
N VAL A 359 -6.09 -4.70 6.42
CA VAL A 359 -6.45 -4.64 7.85
C VAL A 359 -5.67 -5.68 8.62
N MET A 360 -5.20 -5.35 9.81
CA MET A 360 -4.66 -6.27 10.80
C MET A 360 -5.41 -6.06 12.12
N ILE A 361 -5.87 -7.15 12.75
CA ILE A 361 -6.65 -7.09 13.99
C ILE A 361 -6.00 -8.04 15.00
N VAL A 362 -5.77 -7.55 16.22
CA VAL A 362 -5.12 -8.28 17.29
C VAL A 362 -5.99 -8.32 18.53
N ASP A 363 -6.23 -9.51 19.03
CA ASP A 363 -6.87 -9.80 20.32
C ASP A 363 -8.20 -9.07 20.55
N GLY A 364 -8.89 -8.65 19.47
CA GLY A 364 -10.16 -7.94 19.53
C GLY A 364 -10.10 -6.53 20.14
N VAL A 365 -8.91 -5.92 20.19
CA VAL A 365 -8.73 -4.59 20.80
C VAL A 365 -7.87 -3.65 19.97
N TRP A 366 -6.92 -4.17 19.22
CA TRP A 366 -5.99 -3.40 18.42
C TRP A 366 -6.20 -3.65 16.94
N SER A 367 -6.28 -2.58 16.16
CA SER A 367 -6.48 -2.65 14.71
C SER A 367 -5.49 -1.75 14.00
N VAL A 368 -4.96 -2.22 12.87
CA VAL A 368 -4.15 -1.42 11.95
C VAL A 368 -4.79 -1.50 10.57
N PHE A 369 -5.08 -0.36 9.97
CA PHE A 369 -5.71 -0.27 8.66
C PHE A 369 -5.21 0.96 7.89
N GLY A 370 -5.29 0.93 6.57
CA GLY A 370 -4.86 2.04 5.72
C GLY A 370 -4.54 1.61 4.30
N SER A 371 -3.54 2.23 3.70
CA SER A 371 -3.18 2.01 2.31
C SER A 371 -2.14 0.91 2.09
N ALA A 372 -1.34 0.56 3.10
CA ALA A 372 -0.21 -0.34 2.96
C ALA A 372 -0.62 -1.80 2.84
N ASN A 373 -0.18 -2.46 1.76
CA ASN A 373 -0.21 -3.90 1.64
C ASN A 373 0.83 -4.56 2.57
N PHE A 374 0.71 -5.87 2.73
CA PHE A 374 1.70 -6.66 3.44
C PHE A 374 2.80 -7.16 2.47
N ASP A 375 3.52 -6.22 1.86
CA ASP A 375 4.61 -6.47 0.92
C ASP A 375 5.74 -5.43 1.08
N ASN A 376 6.91 -5.75 0.54
CA ASN A 376 8.09 -4.89 0.68
C ASN A 376 7.93 -3.54 -0.04
N ARG A 377 7.18 -3.53 -1.14
CA ARG A 377 6.92 -2.29 -1.87
C ARG A 377 6.16 -1.28 -1.03
N SER A 378 5.09 -1.72 -0.34
CA SER A 378 4.31 -0.88 0.56
C SER A 378 5.09 -0.51 1.82
N LEU A 379 5.89 -1.43 2.36
CA LEU A 379 6.57 -1.21 3.65
C LEU A 379 7.91 -0.48 3.52
N GLU A 380 8.55 -0.48 2.32
CA GLU A 380 9.93 0.02 2.15
C GLU A 380 10.13 0.93 0.91
N THR A 381 9.14 1.05 0.01
CA THR A 381 9.34 1.79 -1.25
C THR A 381 8.29 2.87 -1.49
N ASN A 382 7.02 2.60 -1.23
CA ASN A 382 5.95 3.55 -1.48
C ASN A 382 5.75 4.51 -0.30
N ASP A 383 5.18 5.66 -0.60
CA ASP A 383 4.56 6.50 0.40
C ASP A 383 3.20 5.92 0.77
N GLU A 384 3.07 5.50 2.02
CA GLU A 384 1.88 4.88 2.58
C GLU A 384 1.42 5.61 3.84
N MET A 385 0.18 5.38 4.25
CA MET A 385 -0.34 5.83 5.53
C MET A 385 -1.26 4.78 6.12
N ASN A 386 -0.99 4.40 7.37
CA ASN A 386 -1.86 3.54 8.16
C ASN A 386 -2.24 4.22 9.48
N VAL A 387 -3.41 3.86 9.96
CA VAL A 387 -3.90 4.23 11.28
C VAL A 387 -3.90 2.99 12.16
N ALA A 388 -3.29 3.11 13.33
CA ALA A 388 -3.31 2.09 14.36
C ALA A 388 -4.20 2.56 15.51
N VAL A 389 -5.14 1.72 15.92
CA VAL A 389 -6.20 2.08 16.87
C VAL A 389 -6.34 1.01 17.94
N SER A 390 -6.34 1.44 19.20
CA SER A 390 -6.83 0.66 20.33
C SER A 390 -8.29 1.06 20.58
N ASP A 391 -9.22 0.26 20.09
CA ASP A 391 -10.66 0.43 20.29
C ASP A 391 -11.39 -0.90 20.09
N PRO A 392 -11.98 -1.51 21.13
CA PRO A 392 -12.66 -2.80 21.02
C PRO A 392 -13.90 -2.79 20.13
N ASP A 393 -14.62 -1.68 20.02
CA ASP A 393 -15.84 -1.60 19.22
C ASP A 393 -15.47 -1.57 17.72
N LEU A 394 -14.44 -0.82 17.35
CA LEU A 394 -13.88 -0.84 16.00
C LEU A 394 -13.33 -2.23 15.67
N ALA A 395 -12.54 -2.82 16.56
CA ALA A 395 -11.98 -4.16 16.36
C ALA A 395 -13.09 -5.20 16.16
N ALA A 396 -14.17 -5.15 16.96
CA ALA A 396 -15.30 -6.05 16.82
C ALA A 396 -16.00 -5.90 15.45
N ARG A 397 -16.15 -4.67 14.96
CA ARG A 397 -16.72 -4.41 13.64
C ARG A 397 -15.82 -4.95 12.53
N LEU A 398 -14.51 -4.73 12.60
CA LEU A 398 -13.54 -5.24 11.63
C LEU A 398 -13.47 -6.78 11.65
N ILE A 399 -13.57 -7.42 12.83
CA ILE A 399 -13.67 -8.88 12.95
C ILE A 399 -14.94 -9.39 12.26
N GLN A 400 -16.07 -8.72 12.44
CA GLN A 400 -17.32 -9.11 11.78
C GLN A 400 -17.16 -9.13 10.26
N GLU A 401 -16.50 -8.12 9.68
CA GLU A 401 -16.23 -8.08 8.25
C GLU A 401 -15.26 -9.19 7.81
N PHE A 402 -14.20 -9.40 8.59
CA PHE A 402 -13.24 -10.47 8.32
C PHE A 402 -13.91 -11.85 8.34
N GLU A 403 -14.75 -12.14 9.33
CA GLU A 403 -15.50 -13.39 9.41
C GLU A 403 -16.51 -13.56 8.27
N HIS A 404 -17.14 -12.46 7.83
CA HIS A 404 -18.02 -12.48 6.67
C HIS A 404 -17.26 -12.85 5.39
N ASP A 405 -16.10 -12.24 5.16
CA ASP A 405 -15.25 -12.51 4.00
C ASP A 405 -14.68 -13.95 4.03
N LEU A 406 -14.38 -14.49 5.22
CA LEU A 406 -13.95 -15.89 5.38
C LEU A 406 -15.01 -16.89 4.92
N GLN A 407 -16.30 -16.60 5.10
CA GLN A 407 -17.38 -17.50 4.65
C GLN A 407 -17.39 -17.71 3.12
N SER A 408 -16.87 -16.73 2.39
CA SER A 408 -16.76 -16.75 0.94
C SER A 408 -15.35 -17.11 0.45
N SER A 409 -14.49 -17.61 1.35
CA SER A 409 -13.08 -17.86 1.08
C SER A 409 -12.77 -19.36 1.10
N LYS A 410 -11.79 -19.74 0.29
CA LYS A 410 -11.24 -21.09 0.28
C LYS A 410 -10.07 -21.18 1.27
N LYS A 411 -10.20 -21.99 2.30
CA LYS A 411 -9.09 -22.32 3.18
C LYS A 411 -8.07 -23.17 2.43
N LEU A 412 -6.79 -22.83 2.56
CA LEU A 412 -5.69 -23.61 2.00
C LEU A 412 -5.26 -24.67 3.02
N GLU A 413 -5.26 -25.93 2.58
CA GLU A 413 -4.83 -27.03 3.42
C GLU A 413 -3.40 -27.45 3.05
N TYR A 414 -2.50 -27.52 4.06
CA TYR A 414 -1.09 -27.86 3.84
C TYR A 414 -0.91 -29.19 3.08
N ALA A 415 -1.74 -30.21 3.39
CA ALA A 415 -1.68 -31.51 2.76
C ALA A 415 -1.91 -31.45 1.24
N GLU A 416 -2.84 -30.60 0.78
CA GLU A 416 -3.11 -30.37 -0.64
C GLU A 416 -2.05 -29.44 -1.26
N TRP A 417 -1.68 -28.36 -0.53
CA TRP A 417 -0.77 -27.34 -0.99
C TRP A 417 0.61 -27.87 -1.35
N ARG A 418 1.15 -28.76 -0.54
CA ARG A 418 2.47 -29.39 -0.78
C ARG A 418 2.51 -30.25 -2.06
N HIS A 419 1.36 -30.72 -2.56
CA HIS A 419 1.26 -31.58 -3.73
C HIS A 419 0.93 -30.84 -5.04
N ARG A 420 1.00 -29.49 -5.03
CA ARG A 420 0.84 -28.69 -6.25
C ARG A 420 1.86 -29.09 -7.31
N SER A 421 1.53 -28.77 -8.58
CA SER A 421 2.36 -29.13 -9.70
C SER A 421 3.79 -28.52 -9.57
N PRO A 422 4.85 -29.24 -9.95
CA PRO A 422 6.22 -28.69 -9.95
C PRO A 422 6.34 -27.41 -10.80
N LEU A 423 5.56 -27.29 -11.87
CA LEU A 423 5.56 -26.11 -12.75
C LEU A 423 5.01 -24.87 -12.02
N GLU A 424 3.95 -25.02 -11.22
CA GLU A 424 3.42 -23.94 -10.38
C GLU A 424 4.46 -23.49 -9.35
N LYS A 425 5.04 -24.43 -8.61
CA LYS A 425 6.10 -24.13 -7.62
C LYS A 425 7.29 -23.43 -8.26
N THR A 426 7.74 -23.86 -9.46
CA THR A 426 8.85 -23.23 -10.18
C THR A 426 8.48 -21.77 -10.55
N ARG A 427 7.27 -21.55 -11.03
CA ARG A 427 6.78 -20.20 -11.39
C ARG A 427 6.68 -19.30 -10.18
N GLU A 428 6.11 -19.78 -9.08
CA GLU A 428 6.01 -19.06 -7.81
C GLU A 428 7.40 -18.69 -7.28
N HIS A 429 8.33 -19.65 -7.28
CA HIS A 429 9.70 -19.41 -6.85
C HIS A 429 10.43 -18.45 -7.77
N PHE A 430 10.23 -18.51 -9.08
CA PHE A 430 10.79 -17.52 -10.01
C PHE A 430 10.33 -16.09 -9.67
N TRP A 431 9.03 -15.88 -9.46
CA TRP A 431 8.51 -14.55 -9.15
C TRP A 431 8.89 -14.08 -7.74
N SER A 432 9.14 -14.97 -6.78
CA SER A 432 9.58 -14.59 -5.44
C SER A 432 10.96 -13.93 -5.41
N TYR A 433 11.82 -14.17 -6.41
CA TYR A 433 13.09 -13.43 -6.54
C TYR A 433 12.89 -11.93 -6.80
N PHE A 434 11.72 -11.54 -7.27
CA PHE A 434 11.37 -10.14 -7.50
C PHE A 434 10.50 -9.56 -6.39
N GLY A 435 10.31 -10.30 -5.30
CA GLY A 435 9.49 -9.89 -4.17
C GLY A 435 9.91 -8.56 -3.52
N GLU A 436 11.19 -8.20 -3.62
CA GLU A 436 11.71 -6.91 -3.16
C GLU A 436 11.30 -5.72 -4.06
N ILE A 437 10.78 -6.01 -5.26
CA ILE A 437 10.35 -4.99 -6.22
C ILE A 437 8.83 -4.80 -6.17
N PHE A 438 8.14 -5.83 -5.68
CA PHE A 438 6.67 -5.86 -5.53
C PHE A 438 6.20 -5.27 -4.21
#